data_ff1bfb20cea933e356d7bae269ab4b36
#
_entry.id   ff1bfb20cea933e356d7bae269ab4b36
#
_cell.length_a   1.000
_cell.length_b   1.000
_cell.length_c   1.000
_cell.angle_alpha   90.00
_cell.angle_beta   90.00
_cell.angle_gamma   90.00
#
_symmetry.space_group_name_H-M   'P 1'
#
loop_
_entity.id
_entity.type
_entity.pdbx_description
1 polymer ?
#
loop_
_entity_poly.entity_id
_entity_poly.type
_entity_poly.pdbx_seq_one_letter_code
_entity_poly.pdbx_strand_id
1 'polypeptide(L)'
;MEQYDVLIVGAATAGSYFARKIAEAGHSVLVLEKLTKNALGRRLDIFHVAKADFARFGLPLPEQNDDLAFEFSGGRTFSAFDRYPKNTPANVVGMHMHRYIARLNNWAREAGATFVYGAAFTDFLFEDGRVAGVLYECDGERHEAYAKLVVDCSGIPSVARRTLPVGYGMELFEISDTEKFYVTLRYVVYHDPADYIKSTRGWTYYKTWEAPEGDASCAILGVGANFSYEEGERVFAAFERAVKLPRYTVKHIERGTTPYRRPPYSFVADGFLVSGDAACLTKPSAGEGVTASMVQLEIAAEVVNELLDEGGYLTRARLWPINTRYVAAQGKAFAGQLATLIGAMSSTAAENDFFFQHDVIFSDKTFAALGNGEPLTFSTGELLRMAAVMAGGVLTGRLRVSTIRSLLRGMQNGSRAEALYASYPADESGYDAWVTRAEAFWKSCGSMAENSVK
;
A
#
# COMPACT_ATOMS: atom_id res chain seq x y z
N MET A 1 1.95 -11.47 -35.61
CA MET A 1 1.66 -11.59 -34.17
C MET A 1 2.73 -10.80 -33.44
N GLU A 2 2.32 -9.86 -32.61
CA GLU A 2 3.26 -9.10 -31.79
C GLU A 2 3.72 -9.98 -30.62
N GLN A 3 5.01 -10.14 -30.46
CA GLN A 3 5.61 -10.95 -29.40
C GLN A 3 6.54 -10.08 -28.53
N TYR A 4 6.33 -10.13 -27.23
CA TYR A 4 7.12 -9.41 -26.24
C TYR A 4 7.77 -10.37 -25.24
N ASP A 5 8.80 -9.92 -24.54
CA ASP A 5 9.32 -10.68 -23.40
C ASP A 5 8.39 -10.55 -22.20
N VAL A 6 7.92 -9.34 -21.91
CA VAL A 6 7.01 -9.06 -20.78
C VAL A 6 5.81 -8.21 -21.23
N LEU A 7 4.62 -8.61 -20.82
CA LEU A 7 3.38 -7.83 -20.96
C LEU A 7 2.85 -7.45 -19.59
N ILE A 8 2.54 -6.16 -19.40
CA ILE A 8 2.09 -5.61 -18.12
C ILE A 8 0.67 -5.06 -18.29
N VAL A 9 -0.24 -5.46 -17.39
CA VAL A 9 -1.61 -4.95 -17.32
C VAL A 9 -1.70 -3.87 -16.25
N GLY A 10 -1.79 -2.60 -16.68
CA GLY A 10 -1.84 -1.41 -15.84
C GLY A 10 -0.59 -0.55 -15.91
N ALA A 11 -0.75 0.75 -16.23
CA ALA A 11 0.32 1.73 -16.45
C ALA A 11 0.48 2.74 -15.29
N ALA A 12 -0.01 2.40 -14.08
CA ALA A 12 0.22 3.21 -12.89
C ALA A 12 1.65 3.03 -12.35
N THR A 13 1.93 3.47 -11.13
CA THR A 13 3.28 3.49 -10.55
C THR A 13 3.99 2.14 -10.60
N ALA A 14 3.32 1.05 -10.24
CA ALA A 14 3.90 -0.30 -10.23
C ALA A 14 4.25 -0.78 -11.65
N GLY A 15 3.29 -0.70 -12.59
CA GLY A 15 3.50 -1.18 -13.95
C GLY A 15 4.56 -0.37 -14.70
N SER A 16 4.56 0.96 -14.56
CA SER A 16 5.58 1.81 -15.19
C SER A 16 6.98 1.57 -14.64
N TYR A 17 7.07 1.39 -13.32
CA TYR A 17 8.35 1.09 -12.67
C TYR A 17 8.93 -0.24 -13.17
N PHE A 18 8.12 -1.30 -13.20
CA PHE A 18 8.57 -2.60 -13.69
C PHE A 18 8.89 -2.58 -15.18
N ALA A 19 8.04 -1.92 -16.00
CA ALA A 19 8.30 -1.76 -17.43
C ALA A 19 9.67 -1.16 -17.71
N ARG A 20 10.04 -0.11 -16.97
CA ARG A 20 11.36 0.48 -17.10
C ARG A 20 12.48 -0.49 -16.75
N LYS A 21 12.39 -1.18 -15.60
CA LYS A 21 13.44 -2.10 -15.13
C LYS A 21 13.71 -3.25 -16.11
N ILE A 22 12.67 -3.74 -16.77
CA ILE A 22 12.77 -4.78 -17.77
C ILE A 22 13.33 -4.22 -19.11
N ALA A 23 12.84 -3.05 -19.54
CA ALA A 23 13.29 -2.42 -20.77
C ALA A 23 14.77 -1.95 -20.68
N GLU A 24 15.22 -1.44 -19.51
CA GLU A 24 16.61 -1.07 -19.25
C GLU A 24 17.58 -2.26 -19.37
N ALA A 25 17.10 -3.46 -19.11
CA ALA A 25 17.87 -4.70 -19.33
C ALA A 25 17.90 -5.15 -20.80
N GLY A 26 17.20 -4.45 -21.70
CA GLY A 26 17.17 -4.72 -23.14
C GLY A 26 16.05 -5.66 -23.58
N HIS A 27 15.13 -6.02 -22.70
CA HIS A 27 13.98 -6.89 -23.03
C HIS A 27 12.79 -6.08 -23.56
N SER A 28 12.01 -6.68 -24.44
CA SER A 28 10.83 -6.05 -25.03
C SER A 28 9.64 -6.06 -24.08
N VAL A 29 9.01 -4.88 -23.89
CA VAL A 29 7.90 -4.71 -22.93
C VAL A 29 6.72 -4.04 -23.60
N LEU A 30 5.52 -4.62 -23.39
CA LEU A 30 4.22 -4.02 -23.71
C LEU A 30 3.47 -3.71 -22.42
N VAL A 31 2.98 -2.49 -22.26
CA VAL A 31 2.11 -2.07 -21.17
C VAL A 31 0.73 -1.73 -21.71
N LEU A 32 -0.30 -2.41 -21.21
CA LEU A 32 -1.71 -2.16 -21.53
C LEU A 32 -2.36 -1.38 -20.41
N GLU A 33 -3.00 -0.26 -20.74
CA GLU A 33 -3.77 0.55 -19.78
C GLU A 33 -5.18 0.81 -20.30
N LYS A 34 -6.18 0.44 -19.50
CA LYS A 34 -7.60 0.60 -19.89
C LYS A 34 -8.06 2.05 -19.97
N LEU A 35 -7.43 2.95 -19.22
CA LEU A 35 -7.72 4.36 -19.25
C LEU A 35 -6.98 5.05 -20.40
N THR A 36 -7.53 6.17 -20.85
CA THR A 36 -6.77 7.07 -21.72
C THR A 36 -5.61 7.70 -20.96
N LYS A 37 -4.56 8.10 -21.66
CA LYS A 37 -3.39 8.77 -21.07
C LYS A 37 -3.79 9.95 -20.18
N ASN A 38 -4.81 10.72 -20.58
CA ASN A 38 -5.28 11.90 -19.84
C ASN A 38 -6.16 11.58 -18.62
N ALA A 39 -6.72 10.38 -18.51
CA ALA A 39 -7.57 9.95 -17.40
C ALA A 39 -6.76 9.24 -16.28
N LEU A 40 -5.59 8.72 -16.62
CA LEU A 40 -4.75 7.96 -15.70
C LEU A 40 -4.24 8.83 -14.54
N GLY A 41 -4.38 8.35 -13.30
CA GLY A 41 -3.90 9.02 -12.09
C GLY A 41 -4.76 10.19 -11.59
N ARG A 42 -5.97 10.43 -12.14
CA ARG A 42 -6.80 11.58 -11.76
C ARG A 42 -7.84 11.31 -10.67
N ARG A 43 -7.93 10.07 -10.17
CA ARG A 43 -8.92 9.73 -9.15
C ARG A 43 -8.54 10.26 -7.77
N LEU A 44 -7.26 10.24 -7.45
CA LEU A 44 -6.66 10.78 -6.23
C LEU A 44 -5.38 11.46 -6.67
N ASP A 45 -5.35 12.82 -6.63
CA ASP A 45 -4.26 13.54 -7.27
C ASP A 45 -2.96 13.51 -6.46
N ILE A 46 -3.04 13.62 -5.13
CA ILE A 46 -1.84 13.76 -4.30
C ILE A 46 -1.45 12.43 -3.67
N PHE A 47 -0.21 12.03 -3.89
CA PHE A 47 0.46 11.00 -3.11
C PHE A 47 1.87 11.45 -2.71
N HIS A 48 2.49 10.75 -1.80
CA HIS A 48 3.84 11.09 -1.33
C HIS A 48 4.72 9.85 -1.21
N VAL A 49 6.02 10.10 -1.32
CA VAL A 49 7.09 9.10 -1.17
C VAL A 49 8.15 9.68 -0.23
N ALA A 50 8.76 8.85 0.59
CA ALA A 50 9.88 9.28 1.41
C ALA A 50 11.04 9.74 0.52
N LYS A 51 11.67 10.87 0.85
CA LYS A 51 12.73 11.47 0.02
C LYS A 51 13.91 10.51 -0.24
N ALA A 52 14.21 9.67 0.75
CA ALA A 52 15.27 8.65 0.62
C ALA A 52 14.94 7.57 -0.44
N ASP A 53 13.65 7.29 -0.67
CA ASP A 53 13.23 6.23 -1.58
C ASP A 53 13.44 6.61 -3.05
N PHE A 54 13.55 7.91 -3.38
CA PHE A 54 13.91 8.31 -4.75
C PHE A 54 15.29 7.77 -5.15
N ALA A 55 16.28 7.96 -4.31
CA ALA A 55 17.61 7.41 -4.56
C ALA A 55 17.65 5.88 -4.48
N ARG A 56 16.92 5.29 -3.51
CA ARG A 56 16.85 3.85 -3.31
C ARG A 56 16.31 3.12 -4.53
N PHE A 57 15.22 3.61 -5.11
CA PHE A 57 14.57 2.97 -6.26
C PHE A 57 14.98 3.58 -7.61
N GLY A 58 15.90 4.53 -7.60
CA GLY A 58 16.32 5.24 -8.81
C GLY A 58 15.19 5.99 -9.48
N LEU A 59 14.24 6.56 -8.70
CA LEU A 59 13.11 7.30 -9.22
C LEU A 59 13.50 8.71 -9.68
N PRO A 60 12.89 9.25 -10.73
CA PRO A 60 13.10 10.63 -11.10
C PRO A 60 12.52 11.55 -10.02
N LEU A 61 13.29 12.54 -9.59
CA LEU A 61 12.78 13.58 -8.69
C LEU A 61 11.69 14.39 -9.41
N PRO A 62 10.58 14.71 -8.72
CA PRO A 62 9.55 15.57 -9.29
C PRO A 62 10.09 17.00 -9.50
N GLU A 63 9.53 17.68 -10.48
CA GLU A 63 9.95 19.04 -10.88
C GLU A 63 8.98 20.10 -10.36
N GLN A 64 9.56 21.20 -9.88
CA GLN A 64 8.78 22.35 -9.46
C GLN A 64 7.96 22.89 -10.63
N ASN A 65 6.71 23.31 -10.36
CA ASN A 65 5.73 23.79 -11.35
C ASN A 65 5.25 22.73 -12.36
N ASP A 66 5.59 21.46 -12.17
CA ASP A 66 5.07 20.35 -12.97
C ASP A 66 4.41 19.31 -12.05
N ASP A 67 5.15 18.30 -11.61
CA ASP A 67 4.62 17.18 -10.85
C ASP A 67 4.95 17.23 -9.35
N LEU A 68 5.79 18.16 -8.88
CA LEU A 68 5.98 18.42 -7.45
C LEU A 68 4.74 19.10 -6.87
N ALA A 69 4.14 18.51 -5.84
CA ALA A 69 3.03 19.11 -5.11
C ALA A 69 3.49 19.80 -3.82
N PHE A 70 4.35 19.16 -3.02
CA PHE A 70 4.93 19.74 -1.81
C PHE A 70 6.15 18.94 -1.31
N GLU A 71 6.98 19.58 -0.51
CA GLU A 71 7.97 18.92 0.34
C GLU A 71 7.59 19.10 1.80
N PHE A 72 7.78 18.04 2.60
CA PHE A 72 7.38 18.02 4.00
C PHE A 72 8.46 17.36 4.85
N SER A 73 8.98 18.10 5.84
CA SER A 73 10.10 17.64 6.68
C SER A 73 9.69 17.07 8.04
N GLY A 74 8.40 17.11 8.35
CA GLY A 74 7.87 16.59 9.60
C GLY A 74 6.68 17.38 10.11
N GLY A 75 6.00 16.82 11.09
CA GLY A 75 4.81 17.39 11.68
C GLY A 75 4.56 16.89 13.08
N ARG A 76 3.33 16.99 13.50
CA ARG A 76 2.86 16.52 14.80
C ARG A 76 1.70 15.57 14.62
N THR A 77 1.75 14.45 15.33
CA THR A 77 0.63 13.53 15.48
C THR A 77 -0.03 13.77 16.84
N PHE A 78 -1.33 13.89 16.86
CA PHE A 78 -2.12 14.16 18.05
C PHE A 78 -2.98 12.94 18.40
N SER A 79 -3.40 12.86 19.67
CA SER A 79 -4.39 11.87 20.08
C SER A 79 -5.75 12.09 19.41
N ALA A 80 -6.67 11.16 19.61
CA ALA A 80 -8.02 11.22 19.06
C ALA A 80 -8.84 12.48 19.43
N PHE A 81 -8.43 13.19 20.49
CA PHE A 81 -9.06 14.46 20.92
C PHE A 81 -8.17 15.69 20.67
N ASP A 82 -7.25 15.62 19.70
CA ASP A 82 -6.32 16.70 19.34
C ASP A 82 -5.46 17.16 20.53
N ARG A 83 -5.04 16.21 21.35
CA ARG A 83 -4.19 16.45 22.54
C ARG A 83 -2.90 15.66 22.47
N TYR A 84 -1.96 15.97 23.37
CA TYR A 84 -0.72 15.22 23.57
C TYR A 84 0.11 15.05 22.30
N PRO A 85 0.50 16.17 21.64
CA PRO A 85 1.23 16.12 20.38
C PRO A 85 2.55 15.33 20.52
N LYS A 86 2.82 14.51 19.51
CA LYS A 86 4.09 13.81 19.32
C LYS A 86 4.74 14.30 18.05
N ASN A 87 6.06 14.49 18.09
CA ASN A 87 6.81 14.83 16.89
C ASN A 87 6.82 13.62 15.94
N THR A 88 6.46 13.88 14.72
CA THR A 88 6.44 12.86 13.65
C THR A 88 7.39 13.34 12.57
N PRO A 89 8.67 12.98 12.64
CA PRO A 89 9.61 13.30 11.58
C PRO A 89 9.15 12.57 10.33
N ALA A 90 9.04 13.29 9.23
CA ALA A 90 8.70 12.75 7.94
C ALA A 90 9.43 13.59 6.90
N ASN A 91 10.32 12.99 6.15
CA ASN A 91 10.98 13.65 5.02
C ASN A 91 10.38 13.08 3.75
N VAL A 92 9.27 13.64 3.33
CA VAL A 92 8.47 13.17 2.21
C VAL A 92 8.35 14.23 1.11
N VAL A 93 8.21 13.75 -0.10
CA VAL A 93 7.92 14.54 -1.29
C VAL A 93 6.53 14.16 -1.78
N GLY A 94 5.63 15.11 -1.84
CA GLY A 94 4.30 14.96 -2.39
C GLY A 94 4.28 15.32 -3.87
N MET A 95 3.55 14.53 -4.66
CA MET A 95 3.50 14.67 -6.10
C MET A 95 2.07 14.68 -6.61
N HIS A 96 1.84 15.39 -7.73
CA HIS A 96 0.63 15.27 -8.52
C HIS A 96 0.60 13.92 -9.23
N MET A 97 -0.28 13.03 -8.81
CA MET A 97 -0.31 11.62 -9.23
C MET A 97 -0.32 11.45 -10.76
N HIS A 98 -1.24 12.13 -11.45
CA HIS A 98 -1.38 11.97 -12.90
C HIS A 98 -0.14 12.46 -13.67
N ARG A 99 0.50 13.55 -13.21
CA ARG A 99 1.72 14.08 -13.83
C ARG A 99 2.92 13.20 -13.57
N TYR A 100 3.07 12.76 -12.32
CA TYR A 100 4.18 11.89 -11.96
C TYR A 100 4.08 10.50 -12.61
N ILE A 101 2.87 9.93 -12.73
CA ILE A 101 2.68 8.71 -13.53
C ILE A 101 3.05 8.95 -15.00
N ALA A 102 2.67 10.09 -15.57
CA ALA A 102 3.06 10.42 -16.94
C ALA A 102 4.60 10.52 -17.10
N ARG A 103 5.30 11.07 -16.11
CA ARG A 103 6.77 11.08 -16.04
C ARG A 103 7.33 9.65 -15.99
N LEU A 104 6.81 8.79 -15.12
CA LEU A 104 7.24 7.39 -15.04
C LEU A 104 6.98 6.63 -16.35
N ASN A 105 5.85 6.88 -17.00
CA ASN A 105 5.55 6.27 -18.29
C ASN A 105 6.51 6.73 -19.40
N ASN A 106 6.83 8.04 -19.44
CA ASN A 106 7.80 8.56 -20.39
C ASN A 106 9.19 7.98 -20.12
N TRP A 107 9.58 7.91 -18.88
CA TRP A 107 10.83 7.32 -18.44
C TRP A 107 10.99 5.84 -18.83
N ALA A 108 9.91 5.05 -18.72
CA ALA A 108 9.89 3.68 -19.20
C ALA A 108 9.94 3.58 -20.74
N ARG A 109 9.29 4.53 -21.46
CA ARG A 109 9.39 4.59 -22.93
C ARG A 109 10.78 4.93 -23.42
N GLU A 110 11.47 5.85 -22.76
CA GLU A 110 12.85 6.19 -23.05
C GLU A 110 13.78 4.99 -22.91
N ALA A 111 13.46 4.07 -22.00
CA ALA A 111 14.14 2.77 -21.86
C ALA A 111 13.73 1.73 -22.91
N GLY A 112 12.69 1.98 -23.73
CA GLY A 112 12.25 1.09 -24.81
C GLY A 112 10.88 0.42 -24.59
N ALA A 113 10.17 0.68 -23.50
CA ALA A 113 8.86 0.09 -23.28
C ALA A 113 7.76 0.71 -24.17
N THR A 114 6.87 -0.14 -24.68
CA THR A 114 5.69 0.26 -25.47
C THR A 114 4.46 0.37 -24.59
N PHE A 115 3.64 1.43 -24.77
CA PHE A 115 2.41 1.66 -24.02
C PHE A 115 1.23 1.79 -24.97
N VAL A 116 0.15 1.04 -24.69
CA VAL A 116 -1.15 1.15 -25.35
C VAL A 116 -2.19 1.57 -24.32
N TYR A 117 -2.78 2.76 -24.53
CA TYR A 117 -3.84 3.30 -23.66
C TYR A 117 -5.21 3.06 -24.30
N GLY A 118 -6.25 3.02 -23.48
CA GLY A 118 -7.60 2.60 -23.92
C GLY A 118 -7.67 1.10 -24.16
N ALA A 119 -6.64 0.35 -23.75
CA ALA A 119 -6.50 -1.09 -23.95
C ALA A 119 -6.91 -1.86 -22.69
N ALA A 120 -8.09 -2.46 -22.70
CA ALA A 120 -8.63 -3.22 -21.60
C ALA A 120 -8.32 -4.71 -21.73
N PHE A 121 -7.58 -5.26 -20.78
CA PHE A 121 -7.39 -6.72 -20.66
C PHE A 121 -8.74 -7.42 -20.58
N THR A 122 -8.92 -8.52 -21.33
CA THR A 122 -10.15 -9.31 -21.34
C THR A 122 -9.94 -10.77 -20.97
N ASP A 123 -8.88 -11.41 -21.43
CA ASP A 123 -8.59 -12.82 -21.15
C ASP A 123 -7.11 -13.17 -21.40
N PHE A 124 -6.71 -14.38 -21.09
CA PHE A 124 -5.40 -14.93 -21.37
C PHE A 124 -5.34 -15.75 -22.65
N LEU A 125 -4.17 -15.75 -23.28
CA LEU A 125 -3.75 -16.73 -24.27
C LEU A 125 -2.89 -17.80 -23.55
N PHE A 126 -3.17 -19.07 -23.83
CA PHE A 126 -2.46 -20.19 -23.22
C PHE A 126 -1.73 -21.00 -24.29
N GLU A 127 -0.50 -21.40 -23.99
CA GLU A 127 0.28 -22.40 -24.76
C GLU A 127 0.78 -23.48 -23.81
N ASP A 128 0.51 -24.74 -24.13
CA ASP A 128 0.87 -25.91 -23.31
C ASP A 128 0.43 -25.77 -21.84
N GLY A 129 -0.72 -25.14 -21.59
CA GLY A 129 -1.27 -24.92 -20.26
C GLY A 129 -0.63 -23.75 -19.48
N ARG A 130 0.28 -22.99 -20.08
CA ARG A 130 0.90 -21.80 -19.47
C ARG A 130 0.31 -20.52 -20.07
N VAL A 131 0.28 -19.45 -19.27
CA VAL A 131 0.02 -18.11 -19.79
C VAL A 131 1.12 -17.76 -20.80
N ALA A 132 0.72 -17.41 -22.03
CA ALA A 132 1.59 -17.07 -23.13
C ALA A 132 1.27 -15.71 -23.76
N GLY A 133 0.27 -15.00 -23.22
CA GLY A 133 -0.15 -13.70 -23.71
C GLY A 133 -1.53 -13.32 -23.20
N VAL A 134 -2.10 -12.28 -23.81
CA VAL A 134 -3.41 -11.76 -23.44
C VAL A 134 -4.25 -11.42 -24.66
N LEU A 135 -5.58 -11.48 -24.45
CA LEU A 135 -6.58 -10.82 -25.25
C LEU A 135 -6.91 -9.47 -24.63
N TYR A 136 -7.00 -8.43 -25.42
CA TYR A 136 -7.42 -7.11 -24.95
C TYR A 136 -8.32 -6.42 -25.98
N GLU A 137 -9.13 -5.49 -25.51
CA GLU A 137 -9.99 -4.65 -26.33
C GLU A 137 -9.42 -3.23 -26.38
N CYS A 138 -9.27 -2.69 -27.57
CA CYS A 138 -8.83 -1.31 -27.80
C CYS A 138 -9.64 -0.74 -28.99
N ASP A 139 -10.19 0.47 -28.83
CA ASP A 139 -11.03 1.13 -29.84
C ASP A 139 -12.21 0.29 -30.36
N GLY A 140 -12.74 -0.61 -29.50
CA GLY A 140 -13.85 -1.52 -29.83
C GLY A 140 -13.45 -2.76 -30.63
N GLU A 141 -12.17 -2.95 -30.88
CA GLU A 141 -11.61 -4.13 -31.57
C GLU A 141 -10.86 -5.04 -30.59
N ARG A 142 -10.89 -6.35 -30.85
CA ARG A 142 -10.15 -7.35 -30.08
C ARG A 142 -8.77 -7.55 -30.69
N HIS A 143 -7.79 -7.58 -29.80
CA HIS A 143 -6.39 -7.76 -30.16
C HIS A 143 -5.76 -8.89 -29.33
N GLU A 144 -4.69 -9.48 -29.87
CA GLU A 144 -3.86 -10.50 -29.23
C GLU A 144 -2.45 -9.98 -29.09
N ALA A 145 -1.86 -10.18 -27.92
CA ALA A 145 -0.44 -9.94 -27.71
C ALA A 145 0.19 -11.12 -26.95
N TYR A 146 1.27 -11.65 -27.49
CA TYR A 146 2.00 -12.77 -26.90
C TYR A 146 3.17 -12.28 -26.05
N ALA A 147 3.43 -12.95 -24.94
CA ALA A 147 4.57 -12.64 -24.04
C ALA A 147 5.02 -13.87 -23.29
N LYS A 148 6.32 -13.90 -22.92
CA LYS A 148 6.88 -14.94 -22.07
C LYS A 148 6.39 -14.82 -20.62
N LEU A 149 6.04 -13.59 -20.17
CA LEU A 149 5.50 -13.27 -18.85
C LEU A 149 4.40 -12.23 -18.96
N VAL A 150 3.26 -12.48 -18.31
CA VAL A 150 2.21 -11.49 -18.10
C VAL A 150 2.22 -11.03 -16.63
N VAL A 151 2.20 -9.72 -16.42
CA VAL A 151 2.25 -9.11 -15.08
C VAL A 151 0.98 -8.33 -14.79
N ASP A 152 0.27 -8.70 -13.72
CA ASP A 152 -0.92 -7.97 -13.25
C ASP A 152 -0.51 -6.83 -12.31
N CYS A 153 -0.56 -5.60 -12.82
CA CYS A 153 -0.46 -4.34 -12.09
C CYS A 153 -1.76 -3.53 -12.19
N SER A 154 -2.91 -4.19 -12.36
CA SER A 154 -4.21 -3.55 -12.65
C SER A 154 -4.88 -2.89 -11.43
N GLY A 155 -4.19 -2.86 -10.30
CA GLY A 155 -4.69 -2.27 -9.05
C GLY A 155 -5.69 -3.16 -8.33
N ILE A 156 -6.51 -2.58 -7.45
CA ILE A 156 -7.45 -3.31 -6.58
C ILE A 156 -8.37 -4.30 -7.34
N PRO A 157 -8.86 -4.01 -8.57
CA PRO A 157 -9.67 -4.97 -9.31
C PRO A 157 -8.98 -6.30 -9.62
N SER A 158 -7.64 -6.32 -9.67
CA SER A 158 -6.81 -7.51 -9.96
C SER A 158 -7.34 -8.31 -11.16
N VAL A 159 -7.63 -7.59 -12.25
CA VAL A 159 -8.42 -8.16 -13.38
C VAL A 159 -7.74 -9.37 -13.99
N ALA A 160 -6.42 -9.36 -14.18
CA ALA A 160 -5.72 -10.49 -14.77
C ALA A 160 -5.63 -11.67 -13.78
N ARG A 161 -5.20 -11.45 -12.53
CA ARG A 161 -5.12 -12.51 -11.52
C ARG A 161 -6.45 -13.23 -11.32
N ARG A 162 -7.57 -12.50 -11.30
CA ARG A 162 -8.92 -13.06 -11.08
C ARG A 162 -9.47 -13.81 -12.28
N THR A 163 -8.93 -13.62 -13.48
CA THR A 163 -9.31 -14.31 -14.71
C THR A 163 -8.58 -15.64 -14.90
N LEU A 164 -7.48 -15.88 -14.14
CA LEU A 164 -6.78 -17.15 -14.20
C LEU A 164 -7.71 -18.33 -13.88
N PRO A 165 -7.49 -19.51 -14.50
CA PRO A 165 -8.25 -20.70 -14.17
C PRO A 165 -8.10 -21.13 -12.70
N VAL A 166 -9.17 -21.67 -12.12
CA VAL A 166 -9.11 -22.31 -10.80
C VAL A 166 -8.05 -23.41 -10.81
N GLY A 167 -7.16 -23.41 -9.83
CA GLY A 167 -6.07 -24.38 -9.75
C GLY A 167 -4.80 -23.98 -10.50
N TYR A 168 -4.74 -22.76 -11.08
CA TYR A 168 -3.55 -22.28 -11.78
C TYR A 168 -2.35 -21.92 -10.87
N GLY A 169 -2.42 -22.27 -9.60
CA GLY A 169 -1.35 -22.00 -8.63
C GLY A 169 -1.38 -20.61 -8.00
N MET A 170 -2.46 -19.85 -8.24
CA MET A 170 -2.66 -18.49 -7.74
C MET A 170 -3.96 -18.39 -6.93
N GLU A 171 -3.96 -17.59 -5.86
CA GLU A 171 -5.19 -17.25 -5.14
C GLU A 171 -6.04 -16.26 -5.95
N LEU A 172 -7.30 -16.61 -6.20
CA LEU A 172 -8.23 -15.85 -7.05
C LEU A 172 -9.23 -14.97 -6.26
N PHE A 173 -8.85 -14.55 -5.05
CA PHE A 173 -9.74 -13.75 -4.20
C PHE A 173 -10.08 -12.38 -4.82
N GLU A 174 -11.24 -11.89 -4.50
CA GLU A 174 -11.63 -10.49 -4.66
C GLU A 174 -11.33 -9.73 -3.38
N ILE A 175 -10.84 -8.48 -3.51
CA ILE A 175 -10.63 -7.60 -2.36
C ILE A 175 -11.99 -7.01 -1.97
N SER A 176 -12.56 -7.49 -0.88
CA SER A 176 -13.87 -7.04 -0.38
C SER A 176 -13.82 -5.60 0.15
N ASP A 177 -14.98 -4.98 0.34
CA ASP A 177 -15.03 -3.62 0.88
C ASP A 177 -14.48 -3.53 2.31
N THR A 178 -14.61 -4.59 3.09
CA THR A 178 -14.04 -4.67 4.45
C THR A 178 -12.53 -4.89 4.48
N GLU A 179 -11.91 -5.16 3.33
CA GLU A 179 -10.47 -5.31 3.15
C GLU A 179 -9.84 -4.11 2.42
N LYS A 180 -10.54 -2.98 2.40
CA LYS A 180 -10.08 -1.71 1.83
C LYS A 180 -9.96 -0.64 2.90
N PHE A 181 -9.00 0.25 2.70
CA PHE A 181 -8.89 1.51 3.41
C PHE A 181 -9.35 2.62 2.47
N TYR A 182 -10.25 3.47 2.93
CA TYR A 182 -10.92 4.50 2.15
C TYR A 182 -10.34 5.86 2.50
N VAL A 183 -9.86 6.58 1.51
CA VAL A 183 -9.27 7.91 1.66
C VAL A 183 -10.15 8.95 0.99
N THR A 184 -10.46 10.02 1.70
CA THR A 184 -11.12 11.21 1.15
C THR A 184 -10.22 12.42 1.39
N LEU A 185 -9.85 13.13 0.35
CA LEU A 185 -9.12 14.39 0.40
C LEU A 185 -10.08 15.53 0.07
N ARG A 186 -10.19 16.50 0.98
CA ARG A 186 -10.95 17.73 0.78
C ARG A 186 -9.99 18.87 0.57
N TYR A 187 -10.05 19.49 -0.59
CA TYR A 187 -9.36 20.73 -0.89
C TYR A 187 -10.20 21.87 -0.37
N VAL A 188 -9.69 22.61 0.60
CA VAL A 188 -10.43 23.64 1.32
C VAL A 188 -9.74 24.98 1.27
N VAL A 189 -10.53 26.04 1.25
CA VAL A 189 -10.05 27.42 1.42
C VAL A 189 -10.60 27.96 2.72
N TYR A 190 -9.71 28.32 3.64
CA TYR A 190 -10.10 28.98 4.88
C TYR A 190 -10.61 30.38 4.59
N HIS A 191 -11.65 30.82 5.31
CA HIS A 191 -12.23 32.15 5.15
C HIS A 191 -11.27 33.25 5.60
N ASP A 192 -10.44 32.98 6.60
CA ASP A 192 -9.32 33.84 6.98
C ASP A 192 -7.99 33.17 6.56
N PRO A 193 -7.19 33.83 5.72
CA PRO A 193 -5.87 33.30 5.35
C PRO A 193 -4.93 33.02 6.54
N ALA A 194 -5.13 33.69 7.67
CA ALA A 194 -4.37 33.43 8.90
C ALA A 194 -4.66 32.07 9.54
N ASP A 195 -5.78 31.45 9.19
CA ASP A 195 -6.21 30.15 9.71
C ASP A 195 -5.57 28.96 9.02
N TYR A 196 -4.71 29.17 8.00
CA TYR A 196 -4.01 28.06 7.36
C TYR A 196 -3.17 27.29 8.36
N ILE A 197 -3.44 26.01 8.48
CA ILE A 197 -2.68 25.08 9.33
C ILE A 197 -1.45 24.62 8.54
N LYS A 198 -0.28 25.14 8.92
CA LYS A 198 1.00 24.84 8.26
C LYS A 198 1.70 23.57 8.80
N SER A 199 1.05 22.80 9.64
CA SER A 199 1.61 21.55 10.18
C SER A 199 0.64 20.41 9.99
N THR A 200 1.17 19.22 9.78
CA THR A 200 0.36 18.00 9.77
C THR A 200 -0.27 17.80 11.13
N ARG A 201 -1.60 17.73 11.18
CA ARG A 201 -2.36 17.27 12.33
C ARG A 201 -2.89 15.89 12.04
N GLY A 202 -2.54 14.94 12.88
CA GLY A 202 -3.00 13.56 12.79
C GLY A 202 -3.96 13.23 13.91
N TRP A 203 -5.08 12.66 13.56
CA TRP A 203 -5.99 11.94 14.45
C TRP A 203 -6.11 10.52 13.91
N THR A 204 -6.68 9.56 14.64
CA THR A 204 -6.64 8.11 14.32
C THR A 204 -6.82 7.78 12.83
N TYR A 205 -7.64 8.55 12.10
CA TYR A 205 -7.90 8.34 10.67
C TYR A 205 -7.91 9.64 9.88
N TYR A 206 -7.26 10.67 10.38
CA TYR A 206 -7.33 12.00 9.83
C TYR A 206 -5.99 12.71 9.90
N LYS A 207 -5.68 13.50 8.89
CA LYS A 207 -4.50 14.38 8.85
C LYS A 207 -4.76 15.60 7.95
N THR A 208 -4.17 16.73 8.33
CA THR A 208 -4.13 17.93 7.50
C THR A 208 -2.75 18.05 6.86
N TRP A 209 -2.72 18.60 5.66
CA TRP A 209 -1.53 18.83 4.88
C TRP A 209 -1.51 20.28 4.42
N GLU A 210 -0.34 20.79 4.13
CA GLU A 210 -0.21 22.08 3.44
C GLU A 210 -0.83 21.99 2.03
N ALA A 211 -1.21 23.14 1.49
CA ALA A 211 -1.68 23.23 0.12
C ALA A 211 -0.63 22.69 -0.85
N PRO A 212 -1.02 22.01 -1.93
CA PRO A 212 -0.11 21.65 -3.00
C PRO A 212 0.63 22.89 -3.51
N GLU A 213 1.88 22.72 -3.89
CA GLU A 213 2.65 23.80 -4.49
C GLU A 213 1.94 24.31 -5.77
N GLY A 214 1.81 25.61 -5.90
CA GLY A 214 1.05 26.26 -7.00
C GLY A 214 -0.42 26.56 -6.70
N ASP A 215 -1.00 26.06 -5.58
CA ASP A 215 -2.31 26.50 -5.08
C ASP A 215 -2.24 26.89 -3.60
N ALA A 216 -1.54 27.95 -3.30
CA ALA A 216 -1.37 28.49 -1.95
C ALA A 216 -2.70 28.91 -1.28
N SER A 217 -3.80 28.93 -2.00
CA SER A 217 -5.14 29.23 -1.47
C SER A 217 -5.87 27.99 -0.95
N CYS A 218 -5.35 26.79 -1.13
CA CYS A 218 -5.96 25.53 -0.73
C CYS A 218 -5.13 24.82 0.31
N ALA A 219 -5.80 24.28 1.33
CA ALA A 219 -5.28 23.24 2.22
C ALA A 219 -5.96 21.91 1.90
N ILE A 220 -5.33 20.81 2.28
CA ILE A 220 -5.91 19.48 2.12
C ILE A 220 -6.29 18.93 3.49
N LEU A 221 -7.58 18.68 3.69
CA LEU A 221 -8.09 17.94 4.84
C LEU A 221 -8.34 16.50 4.41
N GLY A 222 -7.44 15.60 4.79
CA GLY A 222 -7.52 14.18 4.47
C GLY A 222 -8.12 13.37 5.61
N VAL A 223 -8.97 12.43 5.28
CA VAL A 223 -9.45 11.41 6.21
C VAL A 223 -9.28 10.03 5.60
N GLY A 224 -8.84 9.08 6.43
CA GLY A 224 -8.79 7.68 6.08
C GLY A 224 -9.62 6.86 7.04
N ALA A 225 -10.40 5.92 6.54
CA ALA A 225 -11.20 5.01 7.33
C ALA A 225 -11.22 3.61 6.73
N ASN A 226 -11.41 2.61 7.57
CA ASN A 226 -11.69 1.25 7.13
C ASN A 226 -13.16 1.14 6.71
N PHE A 227 -13.46 0.20 5.85
CA PHE A 227 -14.78 -0.34 5.51
C PHE A 227 -15.62 0.50 4.55
N SER A 228 -15.65 1.84 4.63
CA SER A 228 -16.45 2.65 3.69
C SER A 228 -16.10 4.14 3.72
N TYR A 229 -16.57 4.87 2.72
CA TYR A 229 -16.50 6.34 2.70
C TYR A 229 -17.42 6.97 3.74
N GLU A 230 -18.58 6.35 4.06
CA GLU A 230 -19.52 6.83 5.08
C GLU A 230 -18.87 6.80 6.46
N GLU A 231 -18.08 5.77 6.75
CA GLU A 231 -17.29 5.73 7.99
C GLU A 231 -16.27 6.87 8.03
N GLY A 232 -15.61 7.17 6.90
CA GLY A 232 -14.73 8.33 6.75
C GLY A 232 -15.42 9.65 7.04
N GLU A 233 -16.64 9.86 6.54
CA GLU A 233 -17.44 11.05 6.82
C GLU A 233 -17.80 11.16 8.30
N ARG A 234 -18.18 10.05 8.92
CA ARG A 234 -18.49 9.99 10.36
C ARG A 234 -17.28 10.37 11.23
N VAL A 235 -16.11 9.81 10.90
CA VAL A 235 -14.84 10.10 11.58
C VAL A 235 -14.46 11.57 11.39
N PHE A 236 -14.58 12.10 10.16
CA PHE A 236 -14.27 13.49 9.87
C PHE A 236 -15.18 14.47 10.63
N ALA A 237 -16.48 14.23 10.66
CA ALA A 237 -17.43 15.05 11.41
C ALA A 237 -17.16 15.02 12.93
N ALA A 238 -16.70 13.88 13.48
CA ALA A 238 -16.29 13.80 14.87
C ALA A 238 -15.03 14.62 15.14
N PHE A 239 -14.06 14.58 14.23
CA PHE A 239 -12.83 15.37 14.27
C PHE A 239 -13.14 16.88 14.23
N GLU A 240 -13.96 17.36 13.30
CA GLU A 240 -14.34 18.77 13.19
C GLU A 240 -14.94 19.30 14.50
N ARG A 241 -15.80 18.51 15.14
CA ARG A 241 -16.39 18.88 16.44
C ARG A 241 -15.34 18.95 17.56
N ALA A 242 -14.38 18.02 17.56
CA ALA A 242 -13.36 17.94 18.62
C ALA A 242 -12.31 19.05 18.47
N VAL A 243 -11.87 19.34 17.25
CA VAL A 243 -10.77 20.28 16.96
C VAL A 243 -11.24 21.71 16.76
N LYS A 244 -12.53 21.90 16.45
CA LYS A 244 -13.13 23.21 16.12
C LYS A 244 -12.35 23.90 14.99
N LEU A 245 -12.28 23.24 13.84
CA LEU A 245 -11.63 23.78 12.65
C LEU A 245 -12.13 25.20 12.32
N PRO A 246 -11.26 26.10 11.83
CA PRO A 246 -11.66 27.40 11.30
C PRO A 246 -12.69 27.24 10.18
N ARG A 247 -13.44 28.31 9.90
CA ARG A 247 -14.41 28.29 8.79
C ARG A 247 -13.70 28.14 7.46
N TYR A 248 -14.19 27.25 6.62
CA TYR A 248 -13.66 26.98 5.29
C TYR A 248 -14.76 26.71 4.28
N THR A 249 -14.40 26.81 3.00
CA THR A 249 -15.20 26.37 1.86
C THR A 249 -14.50 25.21 1.18
N VAL A 250 -15.22 24.11 0.92
CA VAL A 250 -14.71 22.98 0.15
C VAL A 250 -14.73 23.33 -1.33
N LYS A 251 -13.58 23.31 -1.99
CA LYS A 251 -13.45 23.52 -3.43
C LYS A 251 -13.63 22.24 -4.22
N HIS A 252 -13.02 21.16 -3.73
CA HIS A 252 -12.96 19.89 -4.45
C HIS A 252 -12.81 18.73 -3.48
N ILE A 253 -13.33 17.55 -3.86
CA ILE A 253 -13.20 16.31 -3.08
C ILE A 253 -12.70 15.21 -4.00
N GLU A 254 -11.67 14.52 -3.55
CA GLU A 254 -11.14 13.31 -4.18
C GLU A 254 -11.32 12.11 -3.28
N ARG A 255 -11.49 10.95 -3.88
CA ARG A 255 -11.70 9.69 -3.18
C ARG A 255 -10.86 8.59 -3.79
N GLY A 256 -10.16 7.85 -2.94
CA GLY A 256 -9.35 6.71 -3.31
C GLY A 256 -9.51 5.57 -2.33
N THR A 257 -9.06 4.39 -2.74
CA THR A 257 -9.00 3.20 -1.89
C THR A 257 -7.65 2.54 -2.06
N THR A 258 -7.16 1.92 -1.00
CA THR A 258 -6.00 1.05 -1.03
C THR A 258 -6.35 -0.31 -0.41
N PRO A 259 -5.76 -1.43 -0.84
CA PRO A 259 -6.03 -2.73 -0.24
C PRO A 259 -5.51 -2.77 1.20
N TYR A 260 -6.28 -3.35 2.09
CA TYR A 260 -5.93 -3.53 3.49
C TYR A 260 -6.11 -4.99 3.91
N ARG A 261 -5.36 -5.83 3.22
CA ARG A 261 -5.41 -7.28 3.28
C ARG A 261 -3.98 -7.83 3.14
N ARG A 262 -3.75 -9.06 3.58
CA ARG A 262 -2.50 -9.76 3.27
C ARG A 262 -2.32 -9.95 1.76
N PRO A 263 -1.08 -9.93 1.25
CA PRO A 263 -0.78 -10.37 -0.10
C PRO A 263 -1.22 -11.82 -0.37
N PRO A 264 -1.34 -12.24 -1.64
CA PRO A 264 -1.47 -13.65 -1.98
C PRO A 264 -0.27 -14.43 -1.44
N TYR A 265 -0.44 -15.72 -1.18
CA TYR A 265 0.62 -16.58 -0.67
C TYR A 265 1.73 -16.83 -1.71
N SER A 266 1.41 -16.72 -2.98
CA SER A 266 2.37 -16.72 -4.09
C SER A 266 2.07 -15.55 -5.01
N PHE A 267 3.11 -14.87 -5.49
CA PHE A 267 2.99 -13.81 -6.51
C PHE A 267 3.11 -14.37 -7.92
N VAL A 268 3.53 -15.64 -8.08
CA VAL A 268 3.92 -16.21 -9.35
C VAL A 268 3.14 -17.50 -9.67
N ALA A 269 2.86 -17.68 -10.97
CA ALA A 269 2.40 -18.90 -11.59
C ALA A 269 3.13 -19.07 -12.94
N ASP A 270 2.81 -20.12 -13.71
CA ASP A 270 3.46 -20.38 -15.01
C ASP A 270 3.14 -19.24 -16.00
N GLY A 271 4.18 -18.48 -16.39
CA GLY A 271 4.05 -17.31 -17.26
C GLY A 271 3.33 -16.11 -16.63
N PHE A 272 3.15 -16.06 -15.30
CA PHE A 272 2.37 -15.02 -14.64
C PHE A 272 3.01 -14.49 -13.36
N LEU A 273 2.88 -13.15 -13.15
CA LEU A 273 3.28 -12.43 -11.94
C LEU A 273 2.19 -11.44 -11.54
N VAL A 274 1.93 -11.24 -10.25
CA VAL A 274 1.06 -10.18 -9.74
C VAL A 274 1.84 -9.21 -8.85
N SER A 275 1.56 -7.89 -8.98
CA SER A 275 2.22 -6.83 -8.20
C SER A 275 1.29 -5.64 -7.91
N GLY A 276 1.79 -4.70 -7.13
CA GLY A 276 1.03 -3.50 -6.75
C GLY A 276 -0.20 -3.80 -5.89
N ASP A 277 -1.22 -2.96 -6.01
CA ASP A 277 -2.48 -3.17 -5.29
C ASP A 277 -3.20 -4.45 -5.71
N ALA A 278 -2.96 -4.96 -6.92
CA ALA A 278 -3.47 -6.26 -7.36
C ALA A 278 -2.93 -7.42 -6.52
N ALA A 279 -1.75 -7.25 -5.93
CA ALA A 279 -1.13 -8.15 -4.98
C ALA A 279 -1.26 -7.69 -3.52
N CYS A 280 -2.09 -6.69 -3.22
CA CYS A 280 -2.25 -6.15 -1.87
C CYS A 280 -0.93 -5.67 -1.23
N LEU A 281 -0.02 -5.10 -2.03
CA LEU A 281 1.28 -4.64 -1.56
C LEU A 281 1.19 -3.25 -0.91
N THR A 282 0.40 -3.15 0.13
CA THR A 282 0.29 -1.94 0.95
C THR A 282 0.83 -2.21 2.34
N LYS A 283 1.78 -1.41 2.81
CA LYS A 283 2.38 -1.52 4.14
C LYS A 283 1.32 -1.32 5.22
N PRO A 284 1.02 -2.32 6.04
CA PRO A 284 -0.15 -2.28 6.94
C PRO A 284 -0.09 -1.14 7.95
N SER A 285 1.09 -0.77 8.43
CA SER A 285 1.28 0.26 9.46
C SER A 285 1.19 1.70 8.95
N ALA A 286 1.35 1.92 7.63
CA ALA A 286 1.48 3.27 7.06
C ALA A 286 0.54 3.54 5.87
N GLY A 287 -0.07 2.51 5.28
CA GLY A 287 -0.89 2.66 4.08
C GLY A 287 -0.09 2.96 2.80
N GLU A 288 1.23 2.76 2.83
CA GLU A 288 2.12 3.00 1.70
C GLU A 288 2.11 1.81 0.73
N GLY A 289 1.59 2.01 -0.48
CA GLY A 289 1.54 0.98 -1.52
C GLY A 289 2.65 1.12 -2.57
N VAL A 290 3.06 2.36 -2.90
CA VAL A 290 3.99 2.64 -4.01
C VAL A 290 5.35 2.00 -3.75
N THR A 291 6.03 2.41 -2.68
CA THR A 291 7.38 1.90 -2.35
C THR A 291 7.37 0.44 -1.89
N ALA A 292 6.28 0.01 -1.24
CA ALA A 292 6.09 -1.40 -0.89
C ALA A 292 6.03 -2.31 -2.12
N SER A 293 5.37 -1.84 -3.19
CA SER A 293 5.34 -2.54 -4.47
C SER A 293 6.70 -2.55 -5.17
N MET A 294 7.44 -1.43 -5.09
CA MET A 294 8.77 -1.32 -5.69
C MET A 294 9.77 -2.31 -5.09
N VAL A 295 9.71 -2.60 -3.79
CA VAL A 295 10.55 -3.65 -3.17
C VAL A 295 10.33 -5.01 -3.84
N GLN A 296 9.08 -5.40 -4.07
CA GLN A 296 8.77 -6.66 -4.74
C GLN A 296 9.17 -6.62 -6.22
N LEU A 297 8.97 -5.49 -6.90
CA LEU A 297 9.26 -5.32 -8.31
C LEU A 297 10.77 -5.26 -8.61
N GLU A 298 11.61 -4.76 -7.71
CA GLU A 298 13.07 -4.86 -7.85
C GLU A 298 13.51 -6.31 -7.83
N ILE A 299 13.04 -7.07 -6.83
CA ILE A 299 13.33 -8.50 -6.73
C ILE A 299 12.83 -9.24 -7.98
N ALA A 300 11.62 -8.89 -8.43
CA ALA A 300 11.05 -9.50 -9.63
C ALA A 300 11.84 -9.15 -10.89
N ALA A 301 12.28 -7.90 -11.03
CA ALA A 301 13.07 -7.47 -12.19
C ALA A 301 14.42 -8.21 -12.26
N GLU A 302 15.13 -8.35 -11.14
CA GLU A 302 16.39 -9.11 -11.10
C GLU A 302 16.15 -10.56 -11.56
N VAL A 303 15.19 -11.27 -10.97
CA VAL A 303 14.90 -12.66 -11.29
C VAL A 303 14.41 -12.82 -12.74
N VAL A 304 13.50 -11.94 -13.19
CA VAL A 304 12.92 -12.03 -14.55
C VAL A 304 13.99 -11.74 -15.61
N ASN A 305 14.83 -10.72 -15.42
CA ASN A 305 15.89 -10.40 -16.38
C ASN A 305 16.88 -11.57 -16.50
N GLU A 306 17.34 -12.15 -15.38
CA GLU A 306 18.19 -13.34 -15.39
C GLU A 306 17.55 -14.51 -16.17
N LEU A 307 16.27 -14.78 -15.92
CA LEU A 307 15.54 -15.86 -16.57
C LEU A 307 15.28 -15.61 -18.07
N LEU A 308 15.09 -14.35 -18.46
CA LEU A 308 14.93 -13.97 -19.87
C LEU A 308 16.24 -14.13 -20.64
N ASP A 309 17.37 -13.77 -20.03
CA ASP A 309 18.73 -13.95 -20.61
C ASP A 309 19.09 -15.44 -20.74
N GLU A 310 18.73 -16.26 -19.75
CA GLU A 310 18.93 -17.72 -19.83
C GLU A 310 18.02 -18.37 -20.88
N GLY A 311 16.91 -17.75 -21.21
CA GLY A 311 15.89 -18.29 -22.11
C GLY A 311 15.04 -19.39 -21.51
N GLY A 312 14.15 -19.93 -22.34
CA GLY A 312 13.17 -20.93 -21.92
C GLY A 312 11.91 -20.32 -21.30
N TYR A 313 11.06 -21.20 -20.74
CA TYR A 313 9.78 -20.79 -20.18
C TYR A 313 9.94 -20.25 -18.76
N LEU A 314 9.20 -19.17 -18.43
CA LEU A 314 9.13 -18.64 -17.08
C LEU A 314 8.07 -19.41 -16.26
N THR A 315 8.44 -20.63 -15.84
CA THR A 315 7.57 -21.46 -15.02
C THR A 315 7.51 -20.94 -13.58
N ARG A 316 6.47 -21.33 -12.85
CA ARG A 316 6.32 -21.00 -11.43
C ARG A 316 7.56 -21.39 -10.61
N ALA A 317 8.12 -22.56 -10.89
CA ALA A 317 9.34 -23.04 -10.22
C ALA A 317 10.53 -22.11 -10.44
N ARG A 318 10.76 -21.65 -11.69
CA ARG A 318 11.84 -20.71 -12.00
C ARG A 318 11.60 -19.32 -11.43
N LEU A 319 10.34 -18.86 -11.37
CA LEU A 319 9.95 -17.59 -10.78
C LEU A 319 9.87 -17.63 -9.23
N TRP A 320 9.95 -18.80 -8.60
CA TRP A 320 9.81 -18.98 -7.16
C TRP A 320 10.73 -18.11 -6.29
N PRO A 321 11.97 -17.81 -6.68
CA PRO A 321 12.84 -16.89 -5.94
C PRO A 321 12.22 -15.52 -5.68
N ILE A 322 11.27 -15.04 -6.50
CA ILE A 322 10.54 -13.79 -6.27
C ILE A 322 9.77 -13.88 -4.93
N ASN A 323 9.06 -14.99 -4.68
CA ASN A 323 8.32 -15.21 -3.44
C ASN A 323 9.23 -15.25 -2.22
N THR A 324 10.28 -16.08 -2.26
CA THR A 324 11.18 -16.30 -1.12
C THR A 324 11.96 -15.04 -0.77
N ARG A 325 12.49 -14.34 -1.77
CA ARG A 325 13.24 -13.09 -1.58
C ARG A 325 12.34 -11.96 -1.08
N TYR A 326 11.09 -11.85 -1.59
CA TYR A 326 10.12 -10.89 -1.09
C TYR A 326 9.74 -11.17 0.38
N VAL A 327 9.46 -12.42 0.74
CA VAL A 327 9.12 -12.79 2.12
C VAL A 327 10.24 -12.43 3.08
N ALA A 328 11.49 -12.66 2.68
CA ALA A 328 12.66 -12.28 3.45
C ALA A 328 12.83 -10.76 3.57
N ALA A 329 12.59 -10.00 2.49
CA ALA A 329 12.80 -8.55 2.44
C ALA A 329 11.74 -7.77 3.22
N GLN A 330 10.45 -8.10 3.03
CA GLN A 330 9.35 -7.36 3.72
C GLN A 330 8.12 -8.20 4.06
N GLY A 331 7.86 -9.33 3.38
CA GLY A 331 6.62 -10.09 3.54
C GLY A 331 6.42 -10.60 4.96
N LYS A 332 7.49 -11.05 5.62
CA LYS A 332 7.47 -11.45 7.04
C LYS A 332 7.04 -10.29 7.95
N ALA A 333 7.62 -9.11 7.77
CA ALA A 333 7.29 -7.94 8.56
C ALA A 333 5.85 -7.47 8.30
N PHE A 334 5.39 -7.51 7.04
CA PHE A 334 4.02 -7.15 6.68
C PHE A 334 3.00 -8.09 7.33
N ALA A 335 3.25 -9.38 7.33
CA ALA A 335 2.40 -10.38 7.99
C ALA A 335 2.32 -10.11 9.50
N GLY A 336 3.45 -9.84 10.15
CA GLY A 336 3.53 -9.47 11.56
C GLY A 336 2.75 -8.20 11.90
N GLN A 337 2.94 -7.14 11.11
CA GLN A 337 2.22 -5.88 11.28
C GLN A 337 0.71 -6.05 11.10
N LEU A 338 0.27 -6.73 10.04
CA LEU A 338 -1.14 -6.95 9.77
C LEU A 338 -1.82 -7.77 10.88
N ALA A 339 -1.20 -8.86 11.32
CA ALA A 339 -1.73 -9.69 12.40
C ALA A 339 -1.80 -8.93 13.74
N THR A 340 -0.83 -8.05 13.99
CA THR A 340 -0.85 -7.15 15.16
C THR A 340 -2.01 -6.18 15.09
N LEU A 341 -2.21 -5.53 13.95
CA LEU A 341 -3.28 -4.56 13.74
C LEU A 341 -4.66 -5.19 13.86
N ILE A 342 -4.90 -6.35 13.27
CA ILE A 342 -6.17 -7.08 13.40
C ILE A 342 -6.50 -7.31 14.89
N GLY A 343 -5.51 -7.68 15.70
CA GLY A 343 -5.71 -7.87 17.13
C GLY A 343 -5.91 -6.58 17.93
N ALA A 344 -5.36 -5.46 17.47
CA ALA A 344 -5.32 -4.19 18.20
C ALA A 344 -6.50 -3.23 17.93
N MET A 345 -7.42 -3.57 17.03
CA MET A 345 -8.52 -2.69 16.56
C MET A 345 -9.58 -2.31 17.61
N SER A 346 -9.47 -2.75 18.84
CA SER A 346 -10.52 -2.61 19.86
C SER A 346 -10.40 -1.36 20.76
N SER A 347 -9.40 -0.49 20.56
CA SER A 347 -9.24 0.71 21.39
C SER A 347 -10.25 1.81 21.04
N THR A 348 -10.82 2.45 22.06
CA THR A 348 -11.67 3.64 21.90
C THR A 348 -10.83 4.90 21.73
N ALA A 349 -11.48 6.01 21.30
CA ALA A 349 -10.84 7.32 21.23
C ALA A 349 -10.29 7.78 22.61
N ALA A 350 -11.00 7.51 23.70
CA ALA A 350 -10.54 7.84 25.05
C ALA A 350 -9.33 7.01 25.50
N GLU A 351 -9.27 5.74 25.12
CA GLU A 351 -8.12 4.87 25.38
C GLU A 351 -6.91 5.26 24.51
N ASN A 352 -7.16 5.65 23.25
CA ASN A 352 -6.12 6.22 22.40
C ASN A 352 -5.51 7.48 23.02
N ASP A 353 -6.35 8.38 23.51
CA ASP A 353 -5.93 9.60 24.21
C ASP A 353 -5.08 9.28 25.45
N PHE A 354 -5.47 8.25 26.22
CA PHE A 354 -4.69 7.78 27.36
C PHE A 354 -3.31 7.26 26.95
N PHE A 355 -3.22 6.50 25.85
CA PHE A 355 -1.93 5.99 25.34
C PHE A 355 -1.00 7.11 24.91
N PHE A 356 -1.53 8.15 24.23
CA PHE A 356 -0.76 9.34 23.87
C PHE A 356 -0.31 10.13 25.11
N GLN A 357 -1.19 10.31 26.10
CA GLN A 357 -0.89 11.03 27.34
C GLN A 357 0.28 10.43 28.10
N HIS A 358 0.39 9.13 28.08
CA HIS A 358 1.34 8.39 28.90
C HIS A 358 2.49 7.75 28.13
N ASP A 359 2.69 8.10 26.86
CA ASP A 359 3.71 7.51 25.97
C ASP A 359 3.67 5.98 25.96
N VAL A 360 2.47 5.41 25.96
CA VAL A 360 2.26 3.98 25.79
C VAL A 360 2.09 3.70 24.29
N ILE A 361 3.10 3.11 23.67
CA ILE A 361 3.19 2.85 22.22
C ILE A 361 3.34 4.15 21.40
N PHE A 362 2.55 5.19 21.66
CA PHE A 362 2.58 6.48 20.94
C PHE A 362 3.50 7.48 21.65
N SER A 363 4.76 7.52 21.25
CA SER A 363 5.79 8.43 21.78
C SER A 363 6.59 9.04 20.62
N ASP A 364 7.34 10.12 20.89
CA ASP A 364 8.26 10.70 19.90
C ASP A 364 9.23 9.66 19.34
N LYS A 365 9.76 8.75 20.20
CA LYS A 365 10.62 7.65 19.78
C LYS A 365 9.91 6.71 18.78
N THR A 366 8.67 6.34 19.06
CA THR A 366 7.88 5.45 18.21
C THR A 366 7.60 6.09 16.86
N PHE A 367 7.19 7.35 16.84
CA PHE A 367 6.93 8.07 15.60
C PHE A 367 8.22 8.37 14.82
N ALA A 368 9.35 8.61 15.50
CA ALA A 368 10.64 8.74 14.83
C ALA A 368 11.04 7.43 14.13
N ALA A 369 10.94 6.29 14.81
CA ALA A 369 11.23 4.99 14.22
C ALA A 369 10.31 4.69 13.01
N LEU A 370 9.00 4.96 13.13
CA LEU A 370 8.05 4.80 12.03
C LEU A 370 8.39 5.71 10.84
N GLY A 371 8.74 6.98 11.10
CA GLY A 371 9.10 7.95 10.06
C GLY A 371 10.41 7.59 9.34
N ASN A 372 11.34 6.93 10.02
CA ASN A 372 12.61 6.45 9.46
C ASN A 372 12.51 5.04 8.85
N GLY A 373 11.35 4.38 8.95
CA GLY A 373 11.20 2.98 8.51
C GLY A 373 11.93 1.97 9.41
N GLU A 374 12.28 2.35 10.65
CA GLU A 374 13.00 1.52 11.60
C GLU A 374 12.04 0.60 12.37
N PRO A 375 12.49 -0.60 12.80
CA PRO A 375 11.71 -1.47 13.66
C PRO A 375 11.41 -0.82 15.01
N LEU A 376 10.18 -0.97 15.51
CA LEU A 376 9.83 -0.55 16.86
C LEU A 376 10.50 -1.45 17.90
N THR A 377 11.40 -0.89 18.69
CA THR A 377 12.11 -1.61 19.76
C THR A 377 11.89 -0.93 21.10
N PHE A 378 11.63 -1.74 22.13
CA PHE A 378 11.46 -1.26 23.50
C PHE A 378 12.42 -1.98 24.43
N SER A 379 13.09 -1.24 25.29
CA SER A 379 13.89 -1.79 26.37
C SER A 379 12.99 -2.45 27.43
N THR A 380 13.56 -3.34 28.24
CA THR A 380 12.83 -3.98 29.36
C THR A 380 12.24 -2.94 30.32
N GLY A 381 12.98 -1.84 30.58
CA GLY A 381 12.50 -0.76 31.43
C GLY A 381 11.29 -0.03 30.84
N GLU A 382 11.29 0.25 29.51
CA GLU A 382 10.15 0.83 28.82
C GLU A 382 8.93 -0.09 28.87
N LEU A 383 9.11 -1.39 28.64
CA LEU A 383 8.04 -2.37 28.72
C LEU A 383 7.43 -2.46 30.14
N LEU A 384 8.26 -2.47 31.17
CA LEU A 384 7.79 -2.47 32.56
C LEU A 384 7.02 -1.18 32.90
N ARG A 385 7.52 -0.01 32.46
CA ARG A 385 6.84 1.27 32.63
C ARG A 385 5.48 1.25 31.94
N MET A 386 5.41 0.83 30.69
CA MET A 386 4.16 0.73 29.94
C MET A 386 3.17 -0.22 30.62
N ALA A 387 3.64 -1.37 31.11
CA ALA A 387 2.80 -2.32 31.84
C ALA A 387 2.23 -1.71 33.13
N ALA A 388 3.05 -0.99 33.91
CA ALA A 388 2.60 -0.32 35.12
C ALA A 388 1.57 0.78 34.84
N VAL A 389 1.79 1.59 33.80
CA VAL A 389 0.85 2.62 33.36
C VAL A 389 -0.47 2.00 32.90
N MET A 390 -0.43 0.93 32.11
CA MET A 390 -1.66 0.22 31.66
C MET A 390 -2.42 -0.37 32.85
N ALA A 391 -1.72 -0.99 33.81
CA ALA A 391 -2.35 -1.49 35.04
C ALA A 391 -3.06 -0.37 35.82
N GLY A 392 -2.39 0.78 36.02
CA GLY A 392 -2.97 1.97 36.62
C GLY A 392 -4.18 2.48 35.84
N GLY A 393 -4.14 2.45 34.53
CA GLY A 393 -5.26 2.81 33.64
C GLY A 393 -6.48 1.91 33.84
N VAL A 394 -6.26 0.60 34.00
CA VAL A 394 -7.35 -0.35 34.32
C VAL A 394 -7.92 -0.10 35.71
N LEU A 395 -7.08 0.06 36.73
CA LEU A 395 -7.50 0.31 38.12
C LEU A 395 -8.32 1.62 38.24
N THR A 396 -8.02 2.61 37.45
CA THR A 396 -8.74 3.90 37.43
C THR A 396 -9.92 3.93 36.47
N GLY A 397 -10.23 2.83 35.79
CA GLY A 397 -11.35 2.75 34.83
C GLY A 397 -11.11 3.51 33.51
N ARG A 398 -9.88 3.98 33.25
CA ARG A 398 -9.51 4.68 32.02
C ARG A 398 -9.18 3.73 30.86
N LEU A 399 -8.83 2.49 31.16
CA LEU A 399 -8.59 1.43 30.18
C LEU A 399 -9.46 0.20 30.50
N ARG A 400 -10.02 -0.40 29.47
CA ARG A 400 -10.72 -1.67 29.59
C ARG A 400 -9.73 -2.83 29.59
N VAL A 401 -10.01 -3.84 30.39
CA VAL A 401 -9.26 -5.11 30.39
C VAL A 401 -9.30 -5.75 28.99
N SER A 402 -10.43 -5.64 28.28
CA SER A 402 -10.58 -6.14 26.90
C SER A 402 -9.60 -5.50 25.94
N THR A 403 -9.34 -4.20 26.06
CA THR A 403 -8.36 -3.48 25.23
C THR A 403 -6.95 -4.00 25.48
N ILE A 404 -6.57 -4.20 26.75
CA ILE A 404 -5.24 -4.78 27.07
C ILE A 404 -5.10 -6.19 26.49
N ARG A 405 -6.12 -7.03 26.66
CA ARG A 405 -6.13 -8.39 26.08
C ARG A 405 -6.02 -8.35 24.56
N SER A 406 -6.69 -7.42 23.92
CA SER A 406 -6.67 -7.24 22.48
C SER A 406 -5.28 -6.83 21.98
N LEU A 407 -4.63 -5.86 22.64
CA LEU A 407 -3.26 -5.47 22.33
C LEU A 407 -2.27 -6.63 22.49
N LEU A 408 -2.36 -7.36 23.61
CA LEU A 408 -1.49 -8.53 23.84
C LEU A 408 -1.71 -9.63 22.81
N ARG A 409 -2.97 -9.90 22.45
CA ARG A 409 -3.32 -10.84 21.37
C ARG A 409 -2.74 -10.38 20.03
N GLY A 410 -2.85 -9.09 19.72
CA GLY A 410 -2.25 -8.52 18.52
C GLY A 410 -0.75 -8.76 18.47
N MET A 411 -0.02 -8.45 19.53
CA MET A 411 1.43 -8.68 19.62
C MET A 411 1.80 -10.16 19.47
N GLN A 412 1.06 -11.06 20.13
CA GLN A 412 1.29 -12.50 20.01
C GLN A 412 1.01 -12.99 18.58
N ASN A 413 -0.07 -12.52 17.95
CA ASN A 413 -0.39 -12.86 16.56
C ASN A 413 0.67 -12.33 15.61
N GLY A 414 1.18 -11.12 15.83
CA GLY A 414 2.28 -10.54 15.05
C GLY A 414 3.51 -11.43 15.07
N SER A 415 4.00 -11.82 16.27
CA SER A 415 5.16 -12.71 16.42
C SER A 415 4.92 -14.09 15.81
N ARG A 416 3.70 -14.64 15.93
CA ARG A 416 3.34 -15.93 15.28
C ARG A 416 3.31 -15.82 13.77
N ALA A 417 2.82 -14.70 13.22
CA ALA A 417 2.84 -14.45 11.79
C ALA A 417 4.28 -14.38 11.25
N GLU A 418 5.15 -13.64 11.93
CA GLU A 418 6.55 -13.56 11.55
C GLU A 418 7.25 -14.92 11.57
N ALA A 419 7.01 -15.74 12.61
CA ALA A 419 7.54 -17.08 12.70
C ALA A 419 7.01 -18.01 11.59
N LEU A 420 5.72 -17.90 11.25
CA LEU A 420 5.12 -18.64 10.15
C LEU A 420 5.75 -18.27 8.80
N TYR A 421 5.88 -16.97 8.51
CA TYR A 421 6.49 -16.50 7.27
C TYR A 421 8.00 -16.72 7.21
N ALA A 422 8.71 -16.78 8.35
CA ALA A 422 10.09 -17.21 8.40
C ALA A 422 10.29 -18.68 7.94
N SER A 423 9.22 -19.50 7.99
CA SER A 423 9.21 -20.86 7.47
C SER A 423 8.59 -20.98 6.07
N TYR A 424 8.56 -19.88 5.30
CA TYR A 424 8.08 -19.91 3.91
C TYR A 424 8.93 -20.88 3.08
N PRO A 425 8.32 -21.73 2.23
CA PRO A 425 9.06 -22.79 1.54
C PRO A 425 10.08 -22.21 0.55
N ALA A 426 11.28 -22.81 0.55
CA ALA A 426 12.37 -22.42 -0.33
C ALA A 426 12.08 -22.71 -1.81
N ASP A 427 11.22 -23.67 -2.08
CA ASP A 427 10.72 -24.06 -3.41
C ASP A 427 9.22 -24.38 -3.35
N GLU A 428 8.60 -24.60 -4.50
CA GLU A 428 7.16 -24.85 -4.59
C GLU A 428 6.67 -26.15 -3.99
N SER A 429 7.55 -27.14 -3.76
CA SER A 429 7.16 -28.47 -3.26
C SER A 429 6.61 -28.44 -1.84
N GLY A 430 7.05 -27.50 -1.02
CA GLY A 430 6.56 -27.27 0.34
C GLY A 430 5.35 -26.36 0.45
N TYR A 431 4.87 -25.80 -0.66
CA TYR A 431 3.89 -24.70 -0.66
C TYR A 431 2.55 -25.08 -0.08
N ASP A 432 1.92 -26.16 -0.51
CA ASP A 432 0.57 -26.55 -0.09
C ASP A 432 0.49 -26.85 1.41
N ALA A 433 1.51 -27.51 1.94
CA ALA A 433 1.60 -27.76 3.37
C ALA A 433 1.80 -26.47 4.19
N TRP A 434 2.54 -25.51 3.63
CA TRP A 434 2.71 -24.21 4.26
C TRP A 434 1.40 -23.39 4.19
N VAL A 435 0.72 -23.37 3.04
CA VAL A 435 -0.59 -22.69 2.84
C VAL A 435 -1.62 -23.19 3.83
N THR A 436 -1.73 -24.51 4.03
CA THR A 436 -2.66 -25.08 5.01
C THR A 436 -2.43 -24.50 6.42
N ARG A 437 -1.17 -24.36 6.84
CA ARG A 437 -0.82 -23.73 8.13
C ARG A 437 -1.13 -22.24 8.15
N ALA A 438 -0.86 -21.54 7.05
CA ALA A 438 -1.10 -20.10 6.92
C ALA A 438 -2.60 -19.78 6.97
N GLU A 439 -3.43 -20.55 6.27
CA GLU A 439 -4.89 -20.41 6.32
C GLU A 439 -5.45 -20.61 7.73
N ALA A 440 -5.02 -21.68 8.40
CA ALA A 440 -5.42 -21.95 9.78
C ALA A 440 -5.01 -20.81 10.72
N PHE A 441 -3.81 -20.26 10.53
CA PHE A 441 -3.32 -19.12 11.30
C PHE A 441 -4.19 -17.86 11.06
N TRP A 442 -4.38 -17.45 9.81
CA TRP A 442 -5.16 -16.24 9.48
C TRP A 442 -6.62 -16.36 9.90
N LYS A 443 -7.22 -17.55 9.75
CA LYS A 443 -8.56 -17.82 10.28
C LYS A 443 -8.62 -17.62 11.80
N SER A 444 -7.57 -17.99 12.55
CA SER A 444 -7.49 -17.80 14.00
C SER A 444 -7.34 -16.32 14.43
N CYS A 445 -6.79 -15.47 13.57
CA CYS A 445 -6.66 -14.03 13.82
C CYS A 445 -8.01 -13.30 13.69
N GLY A 446 -8.95 -13.82 12.88
CA GLY A 446 -10.17 -13.12 12.49
C GLY A 446 -9.89 -12.03 11.45
N SER A 447 -10.86 -11.15 11.25
CA SER A 447 -10.75 -9.98 10.36
C SER A 447 -10.72 -8.66 11.15
N MET A 448 -10.30 -7.57 10.50
CA MET A 448 -10.38 -6.24 11.10
C MET A 448 -11.82 -5.86 11.43
N ALA A 449 -12.78 -6.22 10.57
CA ALA A 449 -14.19 -5.93 10.78
C ALA A 449 -14.77 -6.64 12.02
N GLU A 450 -14.37 -7.89 12.27
CA GLU A 450 -14.80 -8.66 13.45
C GLU A 450 -14.20 -8.12 14.75
N ASN A 451 -13.01 -7.55 14.70
CA ASN A 451 -12.27 -7.05 15.86
C ASN A 451 -12.44 -5.54 16.11
N SER A 452 -13.04 -4.80 15.18
CA SER A 452 -13.30 -3.36 15.36
C SER A 452 -14.34 -3.10 16.44
N VAL A 453 -14.19 -1.99 17.17
CA VAL A 453 -15.22 -1.50 18.10
C VAL A 453 -16.42 -1.02 17.29
N LYS A 454 -17.58 -1.61 17.50
CA LYS A 454 -18.86 -1.13 16.95
C LYS A 454 -19.35 0.12 17.66
#